data_075dfe00bb0b9c70a73462a2a2041886
#
_entry.id   075dfe00bb0b9c70a73462a2a2041886
#
_cell.length_a   1.000
_cell.length_b   1.000
_cell.length_c   1.000
_cell.angle_alpha   90.00
_cell.angle_beta   90.00
_cell.angle_gamma   90.00
#
_symmetry.space_group_name_H-M   'P 1'
#
loop_
_entity.id
_entity.type
_entity.pdbx_description
1 polymer ?
#
loop_
_entity_poly.entity_id
_entity_poly.type
_entity_poly.pdbx_seq_one_letter_code
_entity_poly.pdbx_strand_id
1 'polypeptide(L)'
;MAESAVKFKPLLDRWKKDTGPALTVQEYSVRLPLDDASRLHALVALFPGRAPEEIITDLLHVGLDEIAASMPYEPGPKIIARDDHGDPMYEDIGLTPRFVELTRQYRKELQAAPADAQPLPRT
;
A
#
# COMPACT_ATOMS: atom_id res chain seq x y z
N MET A 1 -1.53 -31.59 -16.29
CA MET A 1 -1.03 -30.56 -17.17
C MET A 1 0.04 -29.74 -16.47
N ALA A 2 1.15 -29.49 -17.15
CA ALA A 2 2.28 -28.80 -16.55
C ALA A 2 1.95 -27.38 -16.06
N GLU A 3 1.13 -26.65 -16.78
CA GLU A 3 0.72 -25.29 -16.40
C GLU A 3 -0.05 -25.27 -15.09
N SER A 4 -0.94 -26.24 -14.87
CA SER A 4 -1.71 -26.33 -13.63
C SER A 4 -0.81 -26.60 -12.44
N ALA A 5 0.17 -27.50 -12.59
CA ALA A 5 1.12 -27.83 -11.54
C ALA A 5 1.97 -26.62 -11.16
N VAL A 6 2.42 -25.83 -12.14
CA VAL A 6 3.20 -24.61 -11.90
C VAL A 6 2.37 -23.56 -11.17
N LYS A 7 1.10 -23.40 -11.51
CA LYS A 7 0.21 -22.45 -10.86
C LYS A 7 -0.11 -22.83 -9.42
N PHE A 8 -0.25 -24.10 -9.13
CA PHE A 8 -0.59 -24.56 -7.78
C PHE A 8 0.57 -24.48 -6.80
N LYS A 9 1.80 -24.62 -7.27
CA LYS A 9 2.94 -24.59 -6.37
C LYS A 9 3.08 -23.27 -5.60
N PRO A 10 3.02 -22.08 -6.24
CA PRO A 10 3.03 -20.83 -5.50
C PRO A 10 1.86 -20.69 -4.53
N LEU A 11 0.71 -21.20 -4.90
CA LEU A 11 -0.47 -21.16 -4.05
C LEU A 11 -0.28 -22.02 -2.80
N LEU A 12 0.22 -23.24 -2.98
CA LEU A 12 0.51 -24.14 -1.86
C LEU A 12 1.58 -23.58 -0.95
N ASP A 13 2.62 -22.98 -1.51
CA ASP A 13 3.67 -22.34 -0.72
C ASP A 13 3.12 -21.20 0.12
N ARG A 14 2.21 -20.41 -0.44
CA ARG A 14 1.55 -19.33 0.29
C ARG A 14 0.67 -19.87 1.42
N TRP A 15 -0.03 -20.97 1.20
CA TRP A 15 -0.86 -21.59 2.23
C TRP A 15 -0.04 -22.21 3.36
N LYS A 16 1.15 -22.72 3.05
CA LYS A 16 2.04 -23.30 4.05
C LYS A 16 2.70 -22.22 4.93
N LYS A 17 2.99 -21.11 4.33
CA LYS A 17 3.55 -19.98 5.03
C LYS A 17 2.49 -19.17 5.71
N ASP A 18 2.30 -18.34 6.14
CA ASP A 18 1.16 -17.62 6.65
C ASP A 18 0.34 -17.05 5.50
N THR A 19 -0.90 -16.95 5.70
CA THR A 19 -1.85 -16.55 4.69
C THR A 19 -2.12 -15.07 4.77
N GLY A 20 -1.63 -14.34 3.81
CA GLY A 20 -1.91 -12.93 3.66
C GLY A 20 -0.83 -12.02 4.20
N PRO A 21 -1.00 -10.72 4.04
CA PRO A 21 -0.03 -9.73 4.48
C PRO A 21 0.01 -9.63 6.00
N ALA A 22 1.18 -9.25 6.53
CA ALA A 22 1.32 -8.95 7.94
C ALA A 22 0.47 -7.71 8.28
N LEU A 23 -0.36 -7.83 9.31
CA LEU A 23 -1.24 -6.76 9.75
C LEU A 23 -0.61 -5.98 10.89
N THR A 24 -1.03 -4.73 11.05
CA THR A 24 -0.64 -3.91 12.20
C THR A 24 -1.29 -4.45 13.46
N VAL A 25 -0.61 -4.33 14.59
CA VAL A 25 -1.19 -4.62 15.89
C VAL A 25 -2.20 -3.52 16.26
N GLN A 26 -1.93 -2.30 15.88
CA GLN A 26 -2.78 -1.15 16.14
C GLN A 26 -3.99 -1.15 15.20
N GLU A 27 -5.15 -0.88 15.76
CA GLU A 27 -6.37 -0.65 14.97
C GLU A 27 -6.53 0.83 14.67
N TYR A 28 -7.08 1.12 13.51
CA TYR A 28 -7.35 2.49 13.06
C TYR A 28 -8.85 2.72 13.03
N SER A 29 -9.33 3.58 13.93
CA SER A 29 -10.75 3.92 14.01
C SER A 29 -11.03 5.18 13.23
N VAL A 30 -11.95 5.08 12.28
CA VAL A 30 -12.34 6.21 11.45
C VAL A 30 -13.85 6.26 11.29
N ARG A 31 -14.39 7.47 11.19
CA ARG A 31 -15.77 7.67 10.78
C ARG A 31 -15.79 8.02 9.31
N LEU A 32 -16.62 7.34 8.55
CA LEU A 32 -16.69 7.51 7.10
C LEU A 32 -17.74 8.54 6.72
N PRO A 33 -17.51 9.32 5.66
CA PRO A 33 -18.60 10.08 5.06
C PRO A 33 -19.76 9.16 4.71
N LEU A 34 -20.97 9.68 4.85
CA LEU A 34 -22.17 8.86 4.68
C LEU A 34 -22.25 8.20 3.29
N ASP A 35 -21.92 8.96 2.25
CA ASP A 35 -21.95 8.43 0.87
C ASP A 35 -20.92 7.32 0.68
N ASP A 36 -19.74 7.47 1.24
CA ASP A 36 -18.70 6.44 1.14
C ASP A 36 -19.09 5.18 1.91
N ALA A 37 -19.64 5.35 3.10
CA ALA A 37 -20.16 4.22 3.88
C ALA A 37 -21.25 3.48 3.14
N SER A 38 -22.16 4.20 2.48
CA SER A 38 -23.23 3.61 1.69
C SER A 38 -22.70 2.75 0.56
N ARG A 39 -21.71 3.25 -0.16
CA ARG A 39 -21.08 2.49 -1.25
C ARG A 39 -20.30 1.28 -0.73
N LEU A 40 -19.66 1.41 0.40
CA LEU A 40 -18.95 0.30 1.03
C LEU A 40 -19.93 -0.81 1.44
N HIS A 41 -21.03 -0.45 2.08
CA HIS A 41 -22.08 -1.42 2.43
C HIS A 41 -22.65 -2.11 1.20
N ALA A 42 -22.84 -1.38 0.12
CA ALA A 42 -23.32 -1.95 -1.14
C ALA A 42 -22.34 -2.99 -1.70
N LEU A 43 -21.03 -2.70 -1.67
CA LEU A 43 -20.01 -3.65 -2.10
C LEU A 43 -20.03 -4.92 -1.25
N VAL A 44 -20.12 -4.78 0.06
CA VAL A 44 -20.20 -5.93 0.97
C VAL A 44 -21.41 -6.80 0.65
N ALA A 45 -22.53 -6.18 0.36
CA ALA A 45 -23.75 -6.92 -0.01
C ALA A 45 -23.63 -7.62 -1.36
N LEU A 46 -22.92 -7.02 -2.32
CA LEU A 46 -22.71 -7.60 -3.64
C LEU A 46 -21.72 -8.78 -3.62
N PHE A 47 -20.83 -8.82 -2.67
CA PHE A 47 -19.78 -9.84 -2.59
C PHE A 47 -19.80 -10.54 -1.23
N PRO A 48 -20.84 -11.32 -0.94
CA PRO A 48 -21.05 -11.90 0.39
C PRO A 48 -19.98 -12.94 0.78
N GLY A 49 -19.20 -13.44 -0.16
CA GLY A 49 -18.11 -14.36 0.13
C GLY A 49 -16.85 -13.69 0.63
N ARG A 50 -16.79 -12.34 0.64
CA ARG A 50 -15.64 -11.58 1.12
C ARG A 50 -15.94 -10.95 2.47
N ALA A 51 -14.96 -10.98 3.38
CA ALA A 51 -15.09 -10.28 4.64
C ALA A 51 -15.08 -8.76 4.42
N PRO A 52 -15.91 -8.00 5.15
CA PRO A 52 -15.88 -6.53 5.05
C PRO A 52 -14.50 -5.93 5.26
N GLU A 53 -13.73 -6.47 6.19
CA GLU A 53 -12.38 -6.02 6.48
C GLU A 53 -11.44 -6.19 5.29
N GLU A 54 -11.57 -7.29 4.54
CA GLU A 54 -10.78 -7.52 3.34
C GLU A 54 -11.11 -6.50 2.24
N ILE A 55 -12.39 -6.20 2.07
CA ILE A 55 -12.82 -5.20 1.08
C ILE A 55 -12.23 -3.84 1.44
N ILE A 56 -12.28 -3.46 2.71
CA ILE A 56 -11.73 -2.19 3.18
C ILE A 56 -10.22 -2.11 2.92
N THR A 57 -9.48 -3.15 3.30
CA THR A 57 -8.02 -3.14 3.13
C THR A 57 -7.62 -3.18 1.66
N ASP A 58 -8.35 -3.91 0.83
CA ASP A 58 -8.10 -3.93 -0.61
C ASP A 58 -8.34 -2.56 -1.25
N LEU A 59 -9.42 -1.88 -0.88
CA LEU A 59 -9.71 -0.54 -1.38
C LEU A 59 -8.64 0.47 -0.93
N LEU A 60 -8.22 0.38 0.31
CA LEU A 60 -7.16 1.24 0.83
C LEU A 60 -5.85 1.01 0.09
N HIS A 61 -5.50 -0.25 -0.15
CA HIS A 61 -4.28 -0.61 -0.87
C HIS A 61 -4.25 0.00 -2.27
N VAL A 62 -5.34 -0.18 -3.02
CA VAL A 62 -5.46 0.38 -4.37
C VAL A 62 -5.38 1.90 -4.33
N GLY A 63 -6.05 2.53 -3.37
CA GLY A 63 -6.02 3.99 -3.22
C GLY A 63 -4.62 4.51 -2.91
N LEU A 64 -3.89 3.83 -2.04
CA LEU A 64 -2.51 4.20 -1.71
C LEU A 64 -1.57 4.05 -2.91
N ASP A 65 -1.72 2.98 -3.69
CA ASP A 65 -0.95 2.79 -4.92
C ASP A 65 -1.23 3.90 -5.93
N GLU A 66 -2.49 4.26 -6.11
CA GLU A 66 -2.89 5.34 -7.03
C GLU A 66 -2.31 6.69 -6.60
N ILE A 67 -2.36 7.00 -5.31
CA ILE A 67 -1.80 8.23 -4.77
C ILE A 67 -0.29 8.28 -5.01
N ALA A 68 0.40 7.19 -4.72
CA ALA A 68 1.85 7.10 -4.92
C ALA A 68 2.22 7.32 -6.40
N ALA A 69 1.45 6.70 -7.31
CA ALA A 69 1.67 6.82 -8.74
C ALA A 69 1.32 8.21 -9.29
N SER A 70 0.44 8.94 -8.60
CA SER A 70 -0.05 10.25 -9.06
C SER A 70 0.82 11.42 -8.62
N MET A 71 1.79 11.20 -7.75
CA MET A 71 2.69 12.27 -7.32
C MET A 71 3.59 12.69 -8.48
N PRO A 72 3.54 13.98 -8.90
CA PRO A 72 4.27 14.39 -10.10
C PRO A 72 5.77 14.47 -9.83
N TYR A 73 6.53 14.10 -10.85
CA TYR A 73 7.97 14.32 -10.87
C TYR A 73 8.27 15.81 -11.02
N GLU A 74 9.09 16.34 -10.14
CA GLU A 74 9.55 17.74 -10.22
C GLU A 74 11.08 17.74 -10.32
N PRO A 75 11.65 18.07 -11.49
CA PRO A 75 13.10 18.04 -11.65
C PRO A 75 13.79 19.13 -10.85
N GLY A 76 14.78 18.74 -10.07
CA GLY A 76 15.67 19.67 -9.39
C GLY A 76 16.92 19.98 -10.21
N PRO A 77 17.82 20.81 -9.67
CA PRO A 77 19.03 21.22 -10.40
C PRO A 77 20.13 20.16 -10.45
N LYS A 78 20.08 19.17 -9.59
CA LYS A 78 21.14 18.18 -9.45
C LYS A 78 20.93 17.01 -10.41
N ILE A 79 21.99 16.66 -11.16
CA ILE A 79 21.98 15.48 -12.02
C ILE A 79 22.37 14.28 -11.16
N ILE A 80 21.52 13.25 -11.14
CA ILE A 80 21.73 12.03 -10.33
C ILE A 80 22.22 10.86 -11.16
N ALA A 81 21.97 10.86 -12.45
CA ALA A 81 22.34 9.78 -13.36
C ALA A 81 22.24 10.25 -14.80
N ARG A 82 22.63 9.39 -15.74
CA ARG A 82 22.39 9.59 -17.15
C ARG A 82 21.65 8.37 -17.67
N ASP A 83 20.74 8.60 -18.61
CA ASP A 83 19.96 7.51 -19.23
C ASP A 83 20.79 6.77 -20.29
N ASP A 84 20.18 5.79 -20.96
CA ASP A 84 20.84 4.97 -21.98
C ASP A 84 21.32 5.78 -23.17
N HIS A 85 20.75 6.96 -23.38
CA HIS A 85 21.12 7.89 -24.47
C HIS A 85 22.15 8.93 -24.03
N GLY A 86 22.59 8.89 -22.77
CA GLY A 86 23.53 9.85 -22.22
C GLY A 86 22.91 11.16 -21.76
N ASP A 87 21.58 11.27 -21.79
CA ASP A 87 20.89 12.47 -21.35
C ASP A 87 20.86 12.55 -19.81
N PRO A 88 20.97 13.75 -19.23
CA PRO A 88 20.97 13.89 -17.78
C PRO A 88 19.61 13.56 -17.17
N MET A 89 19.64 12.82 -16.07
CA MET A 89 18.48 12.57 -15.25
C MET A 89 18.60 13.41 -13.98
N TYR A 90 17.64 14.29 -13.77
CA TYR A 90 17.65 15.21 -12.65
C TYR A 90 16.97 14.61 -11.42
N GLU A 91 17.37 15.06 -10.23
CA GLU A 91 16.74 14.66 -9.00
C GLU A 91 15.26 15.03 -8.99
N ASP A 92 14.47 14.22 -8.28
CA ASP A 92 13.06 14.55 -8.05
C ASP A 92 12.95 15.32 -6.73
N ILE A 93 12.57 16.59 -6.81
CA ILE A 93 12.32 17.43 -5.63
C ILE A 93 10.84 17.50 -5.26
N GLY A 94 10.00 16.69 -5.91
CA GLY A 94 8.59 16.57 -5.60
C GLY A 94 8.33 15.71 -4.36
N LEU A 95 7.10 15.24 -4.23
CA LEU A 95 6.67 14.51 -3.04
C LEU A 95 7.15 13.06 -2.99
N THR A 96 7.42 12.45 -4.13
CA THR A 96 7.73 11.00 -4.18
C THR A 96 8.92 10.59 -3.33
N PRO A 97 10.10 11.24 -3.41
CA PRO A 97 11.23 10.82 -2.58
C PRO A 97 10.94 10.92 -1.08
N ARG A 98 10.26 11.99 -0.68
CA ARG A 98 9.89 12.19 0.72
C ARG A 98 8.86 11.15 1.17
N PHE A 99 7.89 10.84 0.33
CA PHE A 99 6.90 9.82 0.60
C PHE A 99 7.56 8.44 0.78
N VAL A 100 8.49 8.07 -0.09
CA VAL A 100 9.20 6.79 -0.01
C VAL A 100 10.02 6.71 1.28
N GLU A 101 10.73 7.77 1.61
CA GLU A 101 11.56 7.83 2.83
C GLU A 101 10.70 7.68 4.09
N LEU A 102 9.60 8.45 4.17
CA LEU A 102 8.68 8.38 5.31
C LEU A 102 8.02 7.01 5.42
N THR A 103 7.69 6.39 4.30
CA THR A 103 7.11 5.05 4.27
C THR A 103 8.08 4.03 4.90
N ARG A 104 9.36 4.10 4.54
CA ARG A 104 10.37 3.21 5.12
C ARG A 104 10.53 3.43 6.63
N GLN A 105 10.54 4.68 7.04
CA GLN A 105 10.66 5.06 8.45
C GLN A 105 9.50 4.48 9.26
N TYR A 106 8.28 4.74 8.83
CA TYR A 106 7.09 4.29 9.55
C TYR A 106 6.91 2.78 9.48
N ARG A 107 7.33 2.13 8.39
CA ARG A 107 7.32 0.68 8.35
C ARG A 107 8.17 0.06 9.45
N LYS A 108 9.36 0.60 9.68
CA LYS A 108 10.23 0.13 10.77
C LYS A 108 9.60 0.36 12.14
N GLU A 109 9.04 1.54 12.34
CA GLU A 109 8.39 1.89 13.60
C GLU A 109 7.18 1.00 13.89
N LEU A 110 6.35 0.76 12.89
CA LEU A 110 5.17 -0.09 13.03
C LEU A 110 5.51 -1.56 13.28
N GLN A 111 6.59 -2.06 12.70
CA GLN A 111 7.04 -3.42 12.95
C GLN A 111 7.53 -3.62 14.40
N ALA A 112 8.09 -2.60 14.99
CA ALA A 112 8.65 -2.65 16.34
C ALA A 112 7.65 -2.20 17.41
N ALA A 113 6.57 -1.50 17.03
CA ALA A 113 5.68 -0.83 17.97
C ALA A 113 4.71 -1.80 18.66
N PRO A 114 4.49 -1.66 19.98
CA PRO A 114 3.37 -2.31 20.63
C PRO A 114 2.04 -1.69 20.19
N ALA A 115 0.92 -2.37 20.48
CA ALA A 115 -0.41 -2.03 19.99
C ALA A 115 -0.85 -0.59 20.28
N ASP A 116 -0.37 0.00 21.36
CA ASP A 116 -0.79 1.32 21.83
C ASP A 116 0.21 2.44 21.54
N ALA A 117 1.27 2.16 20.80
CA ALA A 117 2.42 3.05 20.76
C ALA A 117 2.41 4.10 19.65
N GLN A 118 1.63 3.95 18.59
CA GLN A 118 1.80 4.81 17.41
C GLN A 118 0.47 5.27 16.80
N PRO A 119 -0.10 6.37 17.29
CA PRO A 119 -1.19 6.99 16.54
C PRO A 119 -0.68 7.53 15.20
N LEU A 120 -1.61 7.75 14.26
CA LEU A 120 -1.26 8.38 13.00
C LEU A 120 -0.63 9.75 13.27
N PRO A 121 0.43 10.11 12.52
CA PRO A 121 1.03 11.43 12.68
C PRO A 121 0.02 12.51 12.33
N ARG A 122 0.04 13.58 13.12
CA ARG A 122 -0.82 14.74 12.91
C ARG A 122 0.01 15.89 12.38
N THR A 123 -0.51 16.58 11.42
CA THR A 123 0.12 17.77 10.87
C THR A 123 -0.13 18.99 11.74
#